data_fc79d0743cfc0990382b3895fcf1d989
#
_entry.id   fc79d0743cfc0990382b3895fcf1d989
#
_cell.length_a   1.000
_cell.length_b   1.000
_cell.length_c   1.000
_cell.angle_alpha   90.00
_cell.angle_beta   90.00
_cell.angle_gamma   90.00
#
_symmetry.space_group_name_H-M   'P 1'
#
loop_
_entity.id
_entity.type
_entity.pdbx_description
1 polymer ?
#
loop_
_entity_poly.entity_id
_entity_poly.type
_entity_poly.pdbx_seq_one_letter_code
_entity_poly.pdbx_strand_id
1 'polypeptide(L)'
;MNAAKGIVIGIIILIIIGVVAFASVKIVDAGHRGVLLHWNAVDLTQPPLEEGLHFVVPFQDEVVDIEVRTLKYEKNTRSASKDLQTVETTVTVNYHPDKESVHRLYKNLGLDYENRVIQPAIEETVKQVTANYNAEELITKRPLVKQDIESSIRDRLNQFEVVTEVISITDFEFSPLFSQAIESKVEAEQKALKAENDLRRIEVEAKQREANAIGLANANIAEAKGEAEAIAIINKALAENPNYLEWLKTQAWDGKLPLVVGEGGTPFIQIPVNP
;
A
#
# COMPACT_ATOMS: atom_id res chain seq x y z
N MET A 1 -90.35 0.18 13.64
CA MET A 1 -89.51 0.72 12.54
C MET A 1 -88.19 1.35 13.01
N ASN A 2 -88.12 1.83 14.27
CA ASN A 2 -86.91 2.50 14.78
C ASN A 2 -85.82 1.54 15.28
N ALA A 3 -86.13 0.39 15.85
CA ALA A 3 -85.12 -0.57 16.34
C ALA A 3 -84.27 -1.22 15.19
N ALA A 4 -84.92 -1.59 14.09
CA ALA A 4 -84.20 -2.16 12.94
C ALA A 4 -83.25 -1.12 12.29
N LYS A 5 -83.68 0.15 12.21
CA LYS A 5 -82.79 1.24 11.78
C LYS A 5 -81.60 1.45 12.70
N GLY A 6 -81.78 1.35 14.03
CA GLY A 6 -80.68 1.43 15.00
C GLY A 6 -79.66 0.28 14.85
N ILE A 7 -80.12 -0.95 14.61
CA ILE A 7 -79.25 -2.11 14.38
C ILE A 7 -78.45 -1.92 13.08
N VAL A 8 -79.03 -1.49 12.00
CA VAL A 8 -78.36 -1.23 10.71
C VAL A 8 -77.29 -0.13 10.85
N ILE A 9 -77.66 0.97 11.56
CA ILE A 9 -76.67 2.03 11.83
C ILE A 9 -75.53 1.52 12.70
N GLY A 10 -75.78 0.69 13.73
CA GLY A 10 -74.73 0.07 14.55
C GLY A 10 -73.77 -0.82 13.76
N ILE A 11 -74.29 -1.64 12.81
CA ILE A 11 -73.51 -2.46 11.94
C ILE A 11 -72.63 -1.60 11.01
N ILE A 12 -73.16 -0.52 10.45
CA ILE A 12 -72.41 0.39 9.60
C ILE A 12 -71.26 1.05 10.36
N ILE A 13 -71.51 1.53 11.59
CA ILE A 13 -70.48 2.11 12.44
C ILE A 13 -69.39 1.08 12.75
N LEU A 14 -69.76 -0.14 13.08
CA LEU A 14 -68.81 -1.20 13.39
C LEU A 14 -67.95 -1.55 12.15
N ILE A 15 -68.51 -1.58 10.93
CA ILE A 15 -67.79 -1.74 9.70
C ILE A 15 -66.82 -0.58 9.47
N ILE A 16 -67.27 0.65 9.68
CA ILE A 16 -66.42 1.84 9.54
C ILE A 16 -65.24 1.77 10.51
N ILE A 17 -65.47 1.43 11.77
CA ILE A 17 -64.41 1.27 12.76
C ILE A 17 -63.45 0.17 12.34
N GLY A 18 -63.95 -0.96 11.85
CA GLY A 18 -63.11 -2.06 11.33
C GLY A 18 -62.23 -1.65 10.14
N VAL A 19 -62.80 -0.89 9.20
CA VAL A 19 -62.04 -0.37 8.06
C VAL A 19 -60.97 0.64 8.50
N VAL A 20 -61.31 1.55 9.39
CA VAL A 20 -60.36 2.54 9.96
C VAL A 20 -59.25 1.83 10.74
N ALA A 21 -59.58 0.85 11.57
CA ALA A 21 -58.62 0.09 12.34
C ALA A 21 -57.65 -0.69 11.41
N PHE A 22 -58.19 -1.30 10.35
CA PHE A 22 -57.36 -1.99 9.35
C PHE A 22 -56.45 -1.03 8.58
N ALA A 23 -56.98 0.15 8.19
CA ALA A 23 -56.23 1.18 7.50
C ALA A 23 -55.15 1.86 8.38
N SER A 24 -55.31 1.77 9.72
CA SER A 24 -54.33 2.32 10.68
C SER A 24 -53.06 1.47 10.82
N VAL A 25 -53.09 0.23 10.36
CA VAL A 25 -51.92 -0.65 10.50
C VAL A 25 -50.96 -0.45 9.34
N LYS A 26 -49.71 -0.11 9.70
CA LYS A 26 -48.58 -0.06 8.74
C LYS A 26 -47.48 -1.01 9.24
N ILE A 27 -46.82 -1.67 8.28
CA ILE A 27 -45.70 -2.55 8.56
C ILE A 27 -44.50 -1.96 7.88
N VAL A 28 -43.42 -1.75 8.65
CA VAL A 28 -42.12 -1.34 8.19
C VAL A 28 -41.29 -2.62 8.00
N ASP A 29 -40.75 -2.84 6.83
CA ASP A 29 -40.00 -4.04 6.49
C ASP A 29 -38.65 -4.10 7.23
N ALA A 30 -38.14 -5.33 7.41
CA ALA A 30 -36.82 -5.55 7.99
C ALA A 30 -35.71 -4.89 7.14
N GLY A 31 -34.81 -4.15 7.78
CA GLY A 31 -33.77 -3.36 7.11
C GLY A 31 -34.23 -2.01 6.59
N HIS A 32 -35.47 -1.58 6.96
CA HIS A 32 -36.01 -0.27 6.61
C HIS A 32 -36.31 0.56 7.86
N ARG A 33 -36.49 1.84 7.67
CA ARG A 33 -37.04 2.79 8.64
C ARG A 33 -38.22 3.52 8.03
N GLY A 34 -39.28 3.62 8.73
CA GLY A 34 -40.49 4.34 8.29
C GLY A 34 -40.37 5.83 8.60
N VAL A 35 -40.41 6.65 7.58
CA VAL A 35 -40.52 8.12 7.75
C VAL A 35 -41.98 8.49 7.79
N LEU A 36 -42.42 9.05 8.94
CA LEU A 36 -43.80 9.48 9.12
C LEU A 36 -44.03 10.86 8.49
N LEU A 37 -44.99 10.90 7.58
CA LEU A 37 -45.50 12.14 7.01
C LEU A 37 -46.87 12.46 7.63
N HIS A 38 -46.98 13.61 8.23
CA HIS A 38 -48.23 14.13 8.77
C HIS A 38 -48.81 15.19 7.82
N TRP A 39 -49.93 14.93 7.21
CA TRP A 39 -50.49 15.78 6.15
C TRP A 39 -49.46 16.06 5.03
N ASN A 40 -48.80 15.03 4.58
CA ASN A 40 -47.76 15.09 3.54
C ASN A 40 -46.51 15.93 3.92
N ALA A 41 -46.33 16.27 5.19
CA ALA A 41 -45.15 16.94 5.73
C ALA A 41 -44.37 15.98 6.62
N VAL A 42 -43.05 15.90 6.46
CA VAL A 42 -42.20 15.05 7.28
C VAL A 42 -42.25 15.50 8.72
N ASP A 43 -42.64 14.63 9.64
CA ASP A 43 -42.60 14.88 11.07
C ASP A 43 -41.16 14.73 11.58
N LEU A 44 -40.60 15.84 12.02
CA LEU A 44 -39.23 15.86 12.62
C LEU A 44 -39.27 15.80 14.15
N THR A 45 -40.44 15.78 14.73
CA THR A 45 -40.59 15.76 16.21
C THR A 45 -40.46 14.36 16.78
N GLN A 46 -40.68 13.35 15.95
CA GLN A 46 -40.59 11.95 16.31
C GLN A 46 -39.44 11.27 15.57
N PRO A 47 -38.75 10.28 16.19
CA PRO A 47 -37.76 9.48 15.50
C PRO A 47 -38.43 8.65 14.38
N PRO A 48 -37.68 8.22 13.37
CA PRO A 48 -38.17 7.30 12.35
C PRO A 48 -38.73 6.02 12.99
N LEU A 49 -39.81 5.49 12.40
CA LEU A 49 -40.42 4.25 12.84
C LEU A 49 -39.44 3.08 12.65
N GLU A 50 -39.36 2.26 13.69
CA GLU A 50 -38.54 1.04 13.63
C GLU A 50 -39.21 -0.04 12.77
N GLU A 51 -38.48 -1.13 12.54
CA GLU A 51 -39.01 -2.31 11.87
C GLU A 51 -40.15 -2.92 12.64
N GLY A 52 -41.18 -3.36 11.93
CA GLY A 52 -42.34 -4.00 12.55
C GLY A 52 -43.65 -3.29 12.32
N LEU A 53 -44.62 -3.57 13.20
CA LEU A 53 -46.01 -3.10 13.10
C LEU A 53 -46.19 -1.80 13.85
N HIS A 54 -46.74 -0.78 13.17
CA HIS A 54 -47.05 0.54 13.70
C HIS A 54 -48.48 0.91 13.46
N PHE A 55 -49.01 1.73 14.35
CA PHE A 55 -50.34 2.30 14.22
C PHE A 55 -50.22 3.77 13.83
N VAL A 56 -50.85 4.13 12.73
CA VAL A 56 -50.88 5.50 12.20
C VAL A 56 -52.31 5.94 11.99
N VAL A 57 -52.56 7.26 11.95
CA VAL A 57 -53.88 7.80 11.73
C VAL A 57 -54.17 7.77 10.21
N PRO A 58 -55.13 6.94 9.73
CA PRO A 58 -55.40 6.83 8.31
C PRO A 58 -55.87 8.17 7.74
N PHE A 59 -55.57 8.45 6.51
CA PHE A 59 -55.81 9.70 5.75
C PHE A 59 -54.99 10.93 6.19
N GLN A 60 -54.41 10.90 7.39
CA GLN A 60 -53.61 11.98 7.94
C GLN A 60 -52.12 11.65 7.85
N ASP A 61 -51.79 10.41 8.17
CA ASP A 61 -50.42 9.93 8.22
C ASP A 61 -50.12 9.01 7.06
N GLU A 62 -48.93 9.20 6.49
CA GLU A 62 -48.32 8.34 5.49
C GLU A 62 -46.97 7.89 5.99
N VAL A 63 -46.56 6.65 5.71
CA VAL A 63 -45.26 6.12 6.08
C VAL A 63 -44.51 5.80 4.78
N VAL A 64 -43.33 6.39 4.66
CA VAL A 64 -42.38 6.10 3.53
C VAL A 64 -41.25 5.24 4.08
N ASP A 65 -41.12 4.05 3.53
CA ASP A 65 -40.07 3.11 3.90
C ASP A 65 -38.78 3.43 3.19
N ILE A 66 -37.70 3.59 3.96
CA ILE A 66 -36.37 3.87 3.44
C ILE A 66 -35.43 2.77 3.88
N GLU A 67 -34.73 2.16 2.92
CA GLU A 67 -33.73 1.14 3.22
C GLU A 67 -32.54 1.74 3.95
N VAL A 68 -32.19 1.12 5.11
CA VAL A 68 -31.07 1.53 5.98
C VAL A 68 -30.01 0.43 6.12
N ARG A 69 -30.05 -0.56 5.24
CA ARG A 69 -28.98 -1.56 5.08
C ARG A 69 -27.86 -0.96 4.25
N THR A 70 -26.70 -1.61 4.28
CA THR A 70 -25.57 -1.22 3.44
C THR A 70 -25.90 -1.35 1.97
N LEU A 71 -25.85 -0.25 1.26
CA LEU A 71 -26.03 -0.11 -0.18
C LEU A 71 -24.69 0.12 -0.86
N LYS A 72 -24.61 -0.21 -2.15
CA LYS A 72 -23.43 0.04 -2.97
C LYS A 72 -23.74 1.08 -4.04
N TYR A 73 -22.94 2.12 -4.10
CA TYR A 73 -22.94 3.08 -5.22
C TYR A 73 -21.58 3.06 -5.91
N GLU A 74 -21.59 2.95 -7.23
CA GLU A 74 -20.38 2.90 -8.05
C GLU A 74 -20.42 3.94 -9.14
N LYS A 75 -19.35 4.71 -9.28
CA LYS A 75 -19.25 5.77 -10.27
C LYS A 75 -17.88 5.81 -10.92
N ASN A 76 -17.86 5.74 -12.24
CA ASN A 76 -16.67 6.09 -13.02
C ASN A 76 -16.60 7.62 -13.12
N THR A 77 -15.45 8.18 -12.77
CA THR A 77 -15.23 9.63 -12.72
C THR A 77 -14.01 9.99 -13.57
N ARG A 78 -14.20 10.96 -14.45
CA ARG A 78 -13.12 11.58 -15.22
C ARG A 78 -12.75 12.91 -14.57
N SER A 79 -11.45 13.10 -14.32
CA SER A 79 -10.88 14.29 -13.68
C SER A 79 -9.61 14.73 -14.42
N ALA A 80 -9.00 15.81 -13.94
CA ALA A 80 -7.69 16.24 -14.39
C ALA A 80 -6.73 16.30 -13.20
N SER A 81 -5.48 15.91 -13.43
CA SER A 81 -4.38 16.13 -12.50
C SER A 81 -3.92 17.59 -12.50
N LYS A 82 -3.05 17.95 -11.57
CA LYS A 82 -2.47 19.31 -11.46
C LYS A 82 -1.73 19.74 -12.74
N ASP A 83 -1.10 18.81 -13.42
CA ASP A 83 -0.41 18.99 -14.71
C ASP A 83 -1.33 18.75 -15.93
N LEU A 84 -2.64 18.85 -15.72
CA LEU A 84 -3.68 18.80 -16.75
C LEU A 84 -3.75 17.48 -17.54
N GLN A 85 -3.27 16.38 -16.96
CA GLN A 85 -3.48 15.06 -17.55
C GLN A 85 -4.87 14.55 -17.20
N THR A 86 -5.55 13.95 -18.18
CA THR A 86 -6.84 13.29 -17.95
C THR A 86 -6.63 12.01 -17.12
N VAL A 87 -7.40 11.89 -16.05
CA VAL A 87 -7.38 10.77 -15.13
C VAL A 87 -8.78 10.18 -15.04
N GLU A 88 -8.90 8.89 -15.24
CA GLU A 88 -10.14 8.14 -15.02
C GLU A 88 -9.96 7.22 -13.84
N THR A 89 -10.99 7.16 -12.98
CA THR A 89 -11.01 6.24 -11.83
C THR A 89 -12.44 5.88 -11.49
N THR A 90 -12.64 4.66 -10.99
CA THR A 90 -13.95 4.22 -10.49
C THR A 90 -13.92 4.25 -8.97
N VAL A 91 -14.89 4.95 -8.40
CA VAL A 91 -15.10 5.01 -6.95
C VAL A 91 -16.34 4.22 -6.62
N THR A 92 -16.19 3.28 -5.70
CA THR A 92 -17.28 2.49 -5.11
C THR A 92 -17.43 2.90 -3.65
N VAL A 93 -18.63 3.30 -3.26
CA VAL A 93 -18.97 3.68 -1.90
C VAL A 93 -20.01 2.70 -1.36
N ASN A 94 -19.68 2.02 -0.28
CA ASN A 94 -20.62 1.27 0.53
C ASN A 94 -21.11 2.19 1.65
N TYR A 95 -22.38 2.42 1.69
CA TYR A 95 -23.00 3.40 2.56
C TYR A 95 -24.38 2.94 3.04
N HIS A 96 -24.89 3.59 4.04
CA HIS A 96 -26.29 3.51 4.45
C HIS A 96 -26.78 4.87 4.99
N PRO A 97 -28.08 5.17 4.85
CA PRO A 97 -28.68 6.29 5.56
C PRO A 97 -28.58 6.08 7.07
N ASP A 98 -28.35 7.16 7.82
CA ASP A 98 -28.34 7.07 9.27
C ASP A 98 -29.74 6.73 9.79
N LYS A 99 -29.84 5.64 10.53
CA LYS A 99 -31.09 5.07 11.04
C LYS A 99 -31.90 6.03 11.91
N GLU A 100 -31.21 6.89 12.63
CA GLU A 100 -31.86 7.84 13.57
C GLU A 100 -32.27 9.15 12.88
N SER A 101 -31.63 9.51 11.79
CA SER A 101 -31.81 10.78 11.10
C SER A 101 -32.32 10.67 9.67
N VAL A 102 -32.70 9.47 9.21
CA VAL A 102 -33.20 9.23 7.85
C VAL A 102 -34.42 10.09 7.46
N HIS A 103 -35.24 10.50 8.44
CA HIS A 103 -36.37 11.45 8.22
C HIS A 103 -35.87 12.83 7.79
N ARG A 104 -34.69 13.29 8.26
CA ARG A 104 -34.07 14.54 7.84
C ARG A 104 -33.51 14.41 6.44
N LEU A 105 -32.84 13.28 6.14
CA LEU A 105 -32.39 12.97 4.80
C LEU A 105 -33.56 13.01 3.80
N TYR A 106 -34.64 12.31 4.11
CA TYR A 106 -35.84 12.29 3.25
C TYR A 106 -36.46 13.69 3.06
N LYS A 107 -36.58 14.47 4.14
CA LYS A 107 -37.12 15.84 4.06
C LYS A 107 -36.33 16.72 3.13
N ASN A 108 -34.99 16.63 3.16
CA ASN A 108 -34.11 17.53 2.44
C ASN A 108 -33.87 17.06 0.99
N LEU A 109 -33.80 15.76 0.75
CA LEU A 109 -33.32 15.17 -0.49
C LEU A 109 -34.34 14.25 -1.17
N GLY A 110 -35.31 13.70 -0.42
CA GLY A 110 -36.24 12.70 -0.93
C GLY A 110 -35.57 11.34 -1.12
N LEU A 111 -36.18 10.48 -1.92
CA LEU A 111 -35.66 9.14 -2.23
C LEU A 111 -34.49 9.15 -3.23
N ASP A 112 -34.31 10.24 -3.97
CA ASP A 112 -33.29 10.37 -5.03
C ASP A 112 -31.98 10.97 -4.47
N TYR A 113 -31.64 10.72 -3.22
CA TYR A 113 -30.45 11.26 -2.54
C TYR A 113 -29.14 10.76 -3.16
N GLU A 114 -29.15 9.60 -3.82
CA GLU A 114 -27.97 9.07 -4.54
C GLU A 114 -27.54 10.01 -5.67
N ASN A 115 -28.46 10.40 -6.53
CA ASN A 115 -28.16 11.29 -7.66
C ASN A 115 -27.99 12.75 -7.23
N ARG A 116 -28.62 13.15 -6.12
CA ARG A 116 -28.59 14.53 -5.63
C ARG A 116 -27.36 14.85 -4.79
N VAL A 117 -26.82 13.85 -4.07
CA VAL A 117 -25.74 14.08 -3.10
C VAL A 117 -24.57 13.12 -3.34
N ILE A 118 -24.80 11.79 -3.39
CA ILE A 118 -23.70 10.83 -3.45
C ILE A 118 -22.90 10.98 -4.72
N GLN A 119 -23.57 11.03 -5.86
CA GLN A 119 -22.91 11.20 -7.17
C GLN A 119 -22.09 12.50 -7.25
N PRO A 120 -22.67 13.69 -6.99
CA PRO A 120 -21.88 14.93 -7.02
C PRO A 120 -20.76 14.97 -5.98
N ALA A 121 -20.97 14.42 -4.79
CA ALA A 121 -19.95 14.35 -3.75
C ALA A 121 -18.72 13.57 -4.22
N ILE A 122 -18.92 12.41 -4.86
CA ILE A 122 -17.83 11.61 -5.43
C ILE A 122 -17.13 12.38 -6.55
N GLU A 123 -17.89 12.89 -7.53
CA GLU A 123 -17.31 13.56 -8.69
C GLU A 123 -16.52 14.81 -8.33
N GLU A 124 -17.05 15.64 -7.45
CA GLU A 124 -16.37 16.86 -7.00
C GLU A 124 -15.15 16.57 -6.15
N THR A 125 -15.25 15.61 -5.23
CA THR A 125 -14.12 15.25 -4.36
C THR A 125 -12.97 14.67 -5.19
N VAL A 126 -13.25 13.75 -6.09
CA VAL A 126 -12.21 13.20 -6.98
C VAL A 126 -11.54 14.31 -7.78
N LYS A 127 -12.32 15.21 -8.42
CA LYS A 127 -11.78 16.34 -9.17
C LYS A 127 -10.94 17.27 -8.30
N GLN A 128 -11.40 17.57 -7.10
CA GLN A 128 -10.70 18.46 -6.16
C GLN A 128 -9.36 17.85 -5.71
N VAL A 129 -9.36 16.57 -5.32
CA VAL A 129 -8.16 15.92 -4.80
C VAL A 129 -7.15 15.69 -5.93
N THR A 130 -7.57 15.15 -7.09
CA THR A 130 -6.66 14.89 -8.21
C THR A 130 -6.01 16.17 -8.75
N ALA A 131 -6.70 17.31 -8.71
CA ALA A 131 -6.14 18.60 -9.10
C ALA A 131 -4.99 19.11 -8.21
N ASN A 132 -4.81 18.54 -7.02
CA ASN A 132 -3.70 18.87 -6.12
C ASN A 132 -2.42 18.09 -6.41
N TYR A 133 -2.51 16.98 -7.15
CA TYR A 133 -1.41 16.07 -7.44
C TYR A 133 -1.06 16.07 -8.92
N ASN A 134 0.25 15.99 -9.23
CA ASN A 134 0.68 15.70 -10.60
C ASN A 134 0.36 14.24 -10.96
N ALA A 135 0.27 13.93 -12.24
CA ALA A 135 -0.04 12.56 -12.69
C ALA A 135 0.98 11.53 -12.17
N GLU A 136 2.27 11.87 -12.11
CA GLU A 136 3.32 11.02 -11.52
C GLU A 136 3.09 10.79 -10.01
N GLU A 137 2.61 11.80 -9.28
CA GLU A 137 2.30 11.68 -7.85
C GLU A 137 1.05 10.82 -7.58
N LEU A 138 0.05 10.86 -8.48
CA LEU A 138 -1.13 9.98 -8.41
C LEU A 138 -0.74 8.50 -8.49
N ILE A 139 0.38 8.18 -9.18
CA ILE A 139 0.92 6.83 -9.27
C ILE A 139 1.79 6.51 -8.05
N THR A 140 2.75 7.38 -7.74
CA THR A 140 3.78 7.12 -6.72
C THR A 140 3.29 7.30 -5.28
N LYS A 141 2.35 8.25 -5.05
CA LYS A 141 1.74 8.56 -3.75
C LYS A 141 0.30 8.04 -3.64
N ARG A 142 -0.06 7.04 -4.40
CA ARG A 142 -1.40 6.49 -4.50
C ARG A 142 -2.11 6.21 -3.16
N PRO A 143 -1.45 5.62 -2.12
CA PRO A 143 -2.11 5.39 -0.85
C PRO A 143 -2.56 6.68 -0.16
N LEU A 144 -1.76 7.75 -0.26
CA LEU A 144 -2.09 9.06 0.30
C LEU A 144 -3.27 9.70 -0.42
N VAL A 145 -3.25 9.67 -1.77
CA VAL A 145 -4.34 10.21 -2.59
C VAL A 145 -5.67 9.49 -2.31
N LYS A 146 -5.63 8.15 -2.19
CA LYS A 146 -6.81 7.38 -1.79
C LYS A 146 -7.35 7.82 -0.43
N GLN A 147 -6.49 7.96 0.56
CA GLN A 147 -6.86 8.42 1.90
C GLN A 147 -7.49 9.81 1.88
N ASP A 148 -6.94 10.74 1.10
CA ASP A 148 -7.49 12.09 0.95
C ASP A 148 -8.88 12.07 0.29
N ILE A 149 -9.08 11.26 -0.74
CA ILE A 149 -10.39 11.08 -1.38
C ILE A 149 -11.39 10.44 -0.41
N GLU A 150 -10.98 9.37 0.27
CA GLU A 150 -11.84 8.65 1.22
C GLU A 150 -12.31 9.56 2.37
N SER A 151 -11.38 10.29 3.00
CA SER A 151 -11.73 11.21 4.09
C SER A 151 -12.65 12.34 3.61
N SER A 152 -12.36 12.94 2.46
CA SER A 152 -13.17 14.04 1.91
C SER A 152 -14.57 13.59 1.50
N ILE A 153 -14.73 12.40 0.90
CA ILE A 153 -16.05 11.84 0.58
C ILE A 153 -16.82 11.56 1.86
N ARG A 154 -16.19 10.93 2.84
CA ARG A 154 -16.81 10.61 4.14
C ARG A 154 -17.34 11.87 4.84
N ASP A 155 -16.49 12.89 4.95
CA ASP A 155 -16.85 14.15 5.59
C ASP A 155 -18.00 14.86 4.89
N ARG A 156 -18.01 14.81 3.56
CA ARG A 156 -19.06 15.41 2.75
C ARG A 156 -20.40 14.66 2.87
N LEU A 157 -20.38 13.33 2.82
CA LEU A 157 -21.60 12.52 2.90
C LEU A 157 -22.22 12.54 4.31
N ASN A 158 -21.38 12.59 5.35
CA ASN A 158 -21.85 12.72 6.73
C ASN A 158 -22.69 13.99 6.97
N GLN A 159 -22.44 15.07 6.25
CA GLN A 159 -23.22 16.32 6.34
C GLN A 159 -24.68 16.13 5.86
N PHE A 160 -24.95 15.07 5.10
CA PHE A 160 -26.25 14.75 4.55
C PHE A 160 -26.90 13.51 5.20
N GLU A 161 -26.46 13.13 6.39
CA GLU A 161 -27.00 11.98 7.13
C GLU A 161 -26.76 10.63 6.38
N VAL A 162 -25.69 10.55 5.58
CA VAL A 162 -25.27 9.33 4.89
C VAL A 162 -23.97 8.84 5.51
N VAL A 163 -24.03 7.67 6.16
CA VAL A 163 -22.89 7.03 6.78
C VAL A 163 -22.15 6.18 5.77
N THR A 164 -20.85 6.40 5.62
CA THR A 164 -20.00 5.60 4.73
C THR A 164 -19.24 4.54 5.51
N GLU A 165 -19.40 3.27 5.14
CA GLU A 165 -18.67 2.15 5.73
C GLU A 165 -17.32 1.94 5.07
N VAL A 166 -17.33 1.68 3.75
CA VAL A 166 -16.14 1.39 2.96
C VAL A 166 -16.18 2.21 1.68
N ILE A 167 -15.06 2.83 1.36
CA ILE A 167 -14.83 3.50 0.08
C ILE A 167 -13.70 2.76 -0.64
N SER A 168 -13.96 2.27 -1.83
CA SER A 168 -12.99 1.59 -2.67
C SER A 168 -12.74 2.42 -3.92
N ILE A 169 -11.47 2.66 -4.21
CA ILE A 169 -11.03 3.44 -5.37
C ILE A 169 -10.16 2.53 -6.23
N THR A 170 -10.54 2.35 -7.50
CA THR A 170 -9.72 1.62 -8.46
C THR A 170 -8.44 2.37 -8.80
N ASP A 171 -7.64 1.79 -9.64
CA ASP A 171 -6.43 2.42 -10.13
C ASP A 171 -6.76 3.68 -10.92
N PHE A 172 -5.85 4.66 -10.88
CA PHE A 172 -5.92 5.82 -11.73
C PHE A 172 -5.45 5.44 -13.13
N GLU A 173 -6.34 5.59 -14.10
CA GLU A 173 -6.05 5.31 -15.52
C GLU A 173 -5.74 6.62 -16.22
N PHE A 174 -4.67 6.63 -17.01
CA PHE A 174 -4.22 7.77 -17.79
C PHE A 174 -4.37 7.49 -19.29
N SER A 175 -4.22 8.54 -20.10
CA SER A 175 -4.22 8.35 -21.54
C SER A 175 -3.07 7.40 -21.97
N PRO A 176 -3.27 6.55 -23.00
CA PRO A 176 -2.24 5.63 -23.46
C PRO A 176 -0.93 6.33 -23.83
N LEU A 177 -1.01 7.51 -24.40
CA LEU A 177 0.16 8.31 -24.75
C LEU A 177 0.95 8.75 -23.53
N PHE A 178 0.27 9.17 -22.47
CA PHE A 178 0.91 9.56 -21.21
C PHE A 178 1.56 8.36 -20.52
N SER A 179 0.85 7.23 -20.43
CA SER A 179 1.36 5.99 -19.85
C SER A 179 2.65 5.54 -20.56
N GLN A 180 2.67 5.56 -21.90
CA GLN A 180 3.87 5.23 -22.68
C GLN A 180 5.02 6.21 -22.44
N ALA A 181 4.74 7.51 -22.30
CA ALA A 181 5.77 8.51 -21.99
C ALA A 181 6.39 8.29 -20.60
N ILE A 182 5.58 7.98 -19.59
CA ILE A 182 6.05 7.65 -18.24
C ILE A 182 6.86 6.36 -18.25
N GLU A 183 6.41 5.30 -18.92
CA GLU A 183 7.18 4.06 -19.05
C GLU A 183 8.57 4.32 -19.68
N SER A 184 8.61 5.08 -20.76
CA SER A 184 9.86 5.46 -21.43
C SER A 184 10.78 6.29 -20.52
N LYS A 185 10.23 7.22 -19.74
CA LYS A 185 10.96 8.01 -18.74
C LYS A 185 11.57 7.09 -17.67
N VAL A 186 10.76 6.23 -17.08
CA VAL A 186 11.20 5.30 -16.02
C VAL A 186 12.27 4.35 -16.56
N GLU A 187 12.11 3.84 -17.80
CA GLU A 187 13.13 2.98 -18.44
C GLU A 187 14.46 3.74 -18.62
N ALA A 188 14.42 4.98 -19.07
CA ALA A 188 15.61 5.82 -19.22
C ALA A 188 16.30 6.10 -17.87
N GLU A 189 15.53 6.42 -16.84
CA GLU A 189 16.03 6.63 -15.47
C GLU A 189 16.69 5.36 -14.89
N GLN A 190 16.05 4.19 -15.09
CA GLN A 190 16.61 2.91 -14.65
C GLN A 190 17.90 2.56 -15.40
N LYS A 191 17.99 2.85 -16.71
CA LYS A 191 19.21 2.67 -17.49
C LYS A 191 20.34 3.60 -16.99
N ALA A 192 20.02 4.86 -16.69
CA ALA A 192 20.98 5.81 -16.16
C ALA A 192 21.51 5.38 -14.77
N LEU A 193 20.62 4.99 -13.87
CA LEU A 193 20.98 4.48 -12.55
C LEU A 193 21.83 3.22 -12.61
N LYS A 194 21.50 2.30 -13.52
CA LYS A 194 22.31 1.10 -13.77
C LYS A 194 23.72 1.45 -14.24
N ALA A 195 23.84 2.37 -15.19
CA ALA A 195 25.13 2.82 -15.69
C ALA A 195 25.98 3.49 -14.59
N GLU A 196 25.37 4.30 -13.73
CA GLU A 196 26.04 4.91 -12.56
C GLU A 196 26.53 3.84 -11.57
N ASN A 197 25.70 2.85 -11.26
CA ASN A 197 26.07 1.75 -10.38
C ASN A 197 27.19 0.88 -10.98
N ASP A 198 27.17 0.63 -12.29
CA ASP A 198 28.22 -0.10 -12.98
C ASP A 198 29.54 0.68 -12.96
N LEU A 199 29.49 2.00 -13.18
CA LEU A 199 30.68 2.85 -13.06
C LEU A 199 31.26 2.79 -11.65
N ARG A 200 30.43 2.96 -10.63
CA ARG A 200 30.85 2.87 -9.22
C ARG A 200 31.46 1.52 -8.89
N ARG A 201 30.90 0.43 -9.42
CA ARG A 201 31.43 -0.92 -9.25
C ARG A 201 32.83 -1.05 -9.86
N ILE A 202 33.01 -0.57 -11.09
CA ILE A 202 34.32 -0.59 -11.80
C ILE A 202 35.36 0.24 -11.02
N GLU A 203 35.00 1.40 -10.51
CA GLU A 203 35.88 2.23 -9.68
C GLU A 203 36.32 1.52 -8.40
N VAL A 204 35.38 0.87 -7.71
CA VAL A 204 35.66 0.10 -6.49
C VAL A 204 36.56 -1.09 -6.80
N GLU A 205 36.28 -1.83 -7.87
CA GLU A 205 37.12 -2.96 -8.32
C GLU A 205 38.55 -2.49 -8.71
N ALA A 206 38.68 -1.35 -9.35
CA ALA A 206 40.00 -0.78 -9.70
C ALA A 206 40.79 -0.41 -8.43
N LYS A 207 40.17 0.28 -7.47
CA LYS A 207 40.78 0.60 -6.18
C LYS A 207 41.17 -0.65 -5.39
N GLN A 208 40.36 -1.69 -5.43
CA GLN A 208 40.64 -2.96 -4.76
C GLN A 208 41.85 -3.67 -5.40
N ARG A 209 41.94 -3.68 -6.74
CA ARG A 209 43.12 -4.24 -7.46
C ARG A 209 44.39 -3.48 -7.12
N GLU A 210 44.32 -2.14 -7.09
CA GLU A 210 45.44 -1.29 -6.67
C GLU A 210 45.89 -1.59 -5.23
N ALA A 211 44.93 -1.62 -4.28
CA ALA A 211 45.22 -1.93 -2.90
C ALA A 211 45.83 -3.33 -2.71
N ASN A 212 45.32 -4.32 -3.44
CA ASN A 212 45.88 -5.69 -3.45
C ASN A 212 47.28 -5.73 -4.01
N ALA A 213 47.56 -5.02 -5.12
CA ALA A 213 48.90 -4.94 -5.70
C ALA A 213 49.90 -4.26 -4.76
N ILE A 214 49.53 -3.17 -4.10
CA ILE A 214 50.35 -2.49 -3.09
C ILE A 214 50.56 -3.41 -1.88
N GLY A 215 49.53 -4.10 -1.40
CA GLY A 215 49.62 -5.08 -0.32
C GLY A 215 50.61 -6.22 -0.63
N LEU A 216 50.51 -6.77 -1.84
CA LEU A 216 51.43 -7.82 -2.28
C LEU A 216 52.89 -7.32 -2.42
N ALA A 217 53.07 -6.12 -2.98
CA ALA A 217 54.41 -5.51 -3.06
C ALA A 217 55.02 -5.28 -1.68
N ASN A 218 54.22 -4.76 -0.73
CA ASN A 218 54.69 -4.56 0.65
C ASN A 218 55.00 -5.87 1.38
N ALA A 219 54.21 -6.92 1.14
CA ALA A 219 54.46 -8.24 1.70
C ALA A 219 55.81 -8.81 1.17
N ASN A 220 56.04 -8.73 -0.14
CA ASN A 220 57.30 -9.17 -0.75
C ASN A 220 58.51 -8.37 -0.25
N ILE A 221 58.38 -7.07 -0.05
CA ILE A 221 59.43 -6.22 0.55
C ILE A 221 59.71 -6.62 2.01
N ALA A 222 58.65 -6.86 2.78
CA ALA A 222 58.78 -7.29 4.17
C ALA A 222 59.47 -8.66 4.29
N GLU A 223 59.13 -9.60 3.42
CA GLU A 223 59.75 -10.93 3.32
C GLU A 223 61.23 -10.81 2.95
N ALA A 224 61.56 -10.07 1.90
CA ALA A 224 62.92 -9.85 1.48
C ALA A 224 63.79 -9.15 2.57
N LYS A 225 63.24 -8.21 3.32
CA LYS A 225 63.89 -7.59 4.48
C LYS A 225 64.13 -8.60 5.60
N GLY A 226 63.10 -9.40 5.92
CA GLY A 226 63.24 -10.46 6.93
C GLY A 226 64.30 -11.48 6.56
N GLU A 227 64.37 -11.91 5.31
CA GLU A 227 65.43 -12.80 4.80
C GLU A 227 66.83 -12.16 4.89
N ALA A 228 66.94 -10.88 4.48
CA ALA A 228 68.20 -10.15 4.55
C ALA A 228 68.71 -10.00 6.05
N GLU A 229 67.80 -9.70 6.96
CA GLU A 229 68.08 -9.64 8.39
C GLU A 229 68.51 -11.01 8.95
N ALA A 230 67.80 -12.07 8.58
CA ALA A 230 68.16 -13.44 8.96
C ALA A 230 69.56 -13.82 8.46
N ILE A 231 69.87 -13.53 7.16
CA ILE A 231 71.21 -13.75 6.62
C ILE A 231 72.27 -12.92 7.35
N ALA A 232 71.99 -11.65 7.71
CA ALA A 232 72.91 -10.81 8.47
C ALA A 232 73.17 -11.37 9.89
N ILE A 233 72.19 -11.88 10.56
CA ILE A 233 72.30 -12.52 11.88
C ILE A 233 73.13 -13.80 11.76
N ILE A 234 72.88 -14.64 10.74
CA ILE A 234 73.65 -15.86 10.52
C ILE A 234 75.13 -15.52 10.21
N ASN A 235 75.37 -14.54 9.34
CA ASN A 235 76.73 -14.12 9.00
C ASN A 235 77.50 -13.60 10.25
N LYS A 236 76.81 -12.83 11.13
CA LYS A 236 77.37 -12.37 12.39
C LYS A 236 77.72 -13.54 13.31
N ALA A 237 76.82 -14.48 13.49
CA ALA A 237 77.01 -15.68 14.27
C ALA A 237 78.20 -16.55 13.77
N LEU A 238 78.33 -16.67 12.43
CA LEU A 238 79.46 -17.36 11.82
C LEU A 238 80.78 -16.65 12.00
N ALA A 239 80.82 -15.32 12.00
CA ALA A 239 82.02 -14.53 12.24
C ALA A 239 82.50 -14.65 13.73
N GLU A 240 81.54 -14.74 14.67
CA GLU A 240 81.81 -14.90 16.06
C GLU A 240 82.22 -16.33 16.46
N ASN A 241 81.74 -17.34 15.73
CA ASN A 241 82.04 -18.76 16.00
C ASN A 241 82.26 -19.55 14.68
N PRO A 242 83.53 -19.64 14.18
CA PRO A 242 83.87 -20.35 12.92
C PRO A 242 83.47 -21.84 12.90
N ASN A 243 83.35 -22.49 14.07
CA ASN A 243 82.95 -23.89 14.17
C ASN A 243 81.44 -24.13 14.02
N TYR A 244 80.63 -23.06 14.01
CA TYR A 244 79.18 -23.15 13.86
C TYR A 244 78.79 -23.68 12.47
N LEU A 245 79.56 -23.40 11.48
CA LEU A 245 79.31 -23.92 10.11
C LEU A 245 79.48 -25.45 10.07
N GLU A 246 80.47 -25.99 10.78
CA GLU A 246 80.67 -27.43 10.86
C GLU A 246 79.57 -28.14 11.65
N TRP A 247 79.08 -27.51 12.68
CA TRP A 247 77.93 -28.00 13.45
C TRP A 247 76.62 -28.01 12.60
N LEU A 248 76.34 -26.96 11.83
CA LEU A 248 75.20 -26.88 10.89
C LEU A 248 75.29 -27.94 9.79
N LYS A 249 76.47 -28.15 9.25
CA LYS A 249 76.73 -29.22 8.26
C LYS A 249 76.43 -30.60 8.85
N THR A 250 76.81 -30.83 10.11
CA THR A 250 76.58 -32.11 10.79
C THR A 250 75.08 -32.31 11.08
N GLN A 251 74.35 -31.23 11.43
CA GLN A 251 72.93 -31.29 11.68
C GLN A 251 72.08 -31.46 10.42
N ALA A 252 72.50 -30.88 9.30
CA ALA A 252 71.84 -30.99 8.00
C ALA A 252 72.12 -32.30 7.29
N TRP A 253 73.08 -33.11 7.80
CA TRP A 253 73.44 -34.38 7.16
C TRP A 253 72.43 -35.48 7.49
N ASP A 254 71.86 -36.07 6.47
CA ASP A 254 70.89 -37.16 6.53
C ASP A 254 71.48 -38.54 6.79
N GLY A 255 72.81 -38.61 7.06
CA GLY A 255 73.51 -39.86 7.35
C GLY A 255 73.85 -40.73 6.11
N LYS A 256 73.56 -40.26 4.92
CA LYS A 256 73.90 -41.01 3.67
C LYS A 256 75.16 -40.48 3.05
N LEU A 257 76.04 -41.41 2.60
CA LEU A 257 77.22 -41.06 1.83
C LEU A 257 76.87 -40.61 0.40
N PRO A 258 77.46 -39.50 -0.10
CA PRO A 258 77.17 -39.06 -1.45
C PRO A 258 77.65 -40.12 -2.44
N LEU A 259 76.85 -40.38 -3.49
CA LEU A 259 77.11 -41.38 -4.50
C LEU A 259 78.33 -41.05 -5.41
N VAL A 260 78.74 -39.81 -5.46
CA VAL A 260 79.95 -39.36 -6.26
C VAL A 260 80.70 -38.31 -5.45
N VAL A 261 81.96 -38.54 -5.17
CA VAL A 261 82.87 -37.57 -4.54
C VAL A 261 83.96 -37.26 -5.63
N GLY A 262 83.87 -36.06 -6.22
CA GLY A 262 84.93 -35.56 -7.10
C GLY A 262 86.13 -35.07 -6.30
N GLU A 263 87.30 -35.18 -6.86
CA GLU A 263 88.57 -34.72 -6.27
C GLU A 263 88.51 -33.22 -5.98
N GLY A 264 88.42 -32.80 -4.68
CA GLY A 264 88.31 -31.42 -4.21
C GLY A 264 86.89 -30.89 -3.97
N GLY A 265 85.87 -31.70 -4.15
CA GLY A 265 84.45 -31.28 -3.87
C GLY A 265 84.02 -31.45 -2.42
N THR A 266 83.50 -30.46 -1.85
CA THR A 266 82.81 -30.58 -0.55
C THR A 266 81.57 -31.48 -0.69
N PRO A 267 81.37 -32.49 0.19
CA PRO A 267 80.35 -33.55 -0.01
C PRO A 267 78.87 -33.12 0.21
N PHE A 268 78.55 -31.86 0.05
CA PHE A 268 77.26 -31.30 0.44
C PHE A 268 76.37 -30.84 -0.73
N ILE A 269 76.73 -31.08 -1.96
CA ILE A 269 75.83 -30.76 -3.08
C ILE A 269 75.37 -32.09 -3.71
N GLN A 270 74.23 -32.60 -3.25
CA GLN A 270 73.41 -33.55 -3.97
C GLN A 270 72.62 -32.80 -5.04
N ILE A 271 72.99 -32.93 -6.32
CA ILE A 271 72.08 -32.54 -7.38
C ILE A 271 71.15 -33.75 -7.60
N PRO A 272 69.83 -33.62 -7.36
CA PRO A 272 68.94 -34.70 -7.68
C PRO A 272 68.88 -34.84 -9.21
N VAL A 273 69.42 -35.87 -9.73
CA VAL A 273 69.17 -36.29 -11.12
C VAL A 273 67.86 -37.05 -11.09
N ASN A 274 66.81 -36.40 -11.50
CA ASN A 274 65.52 -37.04 -11.72
C ASN A 274 65.66 -37.83 -13.08
N PRO A 275 65.24 -39.11 -13.12
CA PRO A 275 65.20 -39.88 -14.32
C PRO A 275 64.17 -39.40 -15.35
#